data_30ef232a3b5dad4a7c226ccf6376ceff
#
_entry.id   30ef232a3b5dad4a7c226ccf6376ceff
#
_cell.length_a   1.000
_cell.length_b   1.000
_cell.length_c   1.000
_cell.angle_alpha   90.00
_cell.angle_beta   90.00
_cell.angle_gamma   90.00
#
_symmetry.space_group_name_H-M   'P 1'
#
loop_
_entity.id
_entity.type
_entity.pdbx_description
1 polymer ?
#
loop_
_entity_poly.entity_id
_entity_poly.type
_entity_poly.pdbx_seq_one_letter_code
_entity_poly.pdbx_strand_id
1 'polypeptide(L)'
;QIAHVDVEEYAQMRGKFTTDEWIDFMLHTVGLNPCVLNRREKFIALARLLPYIETNFAFVELGPKGTGKSHVFQEFSPYGVLVSGGDVTSPRLFVKITGNHERLGLVAYWDTVAWDEFEQQKGRATDAVLVDTMQNYLANKAFNRGAGPHEAQASLCFVGNTKHNVPYMMRHTHLFESIPTGFIKGAFLDRIHLYNPGWEMSPLKKSSFSSGYGLITDYVAAILHKLRLVDRSDDMGKYVKFSPTLSARDHAAIRKTCSGMIKLLYPDGKYTEAELLEIVDFAAEGRKRVKEQLYKIDETFRAEPAVFEYTILSSGEKRQVRTLEEIENTTTEEE
;
A
#
# COMPACT_ATOMS: atom_id res chain seq x y z
N GLN A 1 19.85 12.15 8.05
CA GLN A 1 18.54 12.54 8.62
C GLN A 1 18.52 14.04 8.90
N ILE A 2 17.44 14.71 8.52
CA ILE A 2 17.19 16.11 8.84
C ILE A 2 16.59 16.17 10.25
N ALA A 3 17.21 16.95 11.12
CA ALA A 3 16.83 17.00 12.55
C ALA A 3 15.53 17.75 12.81
N HIS A 4 15.17 18.69 11.94
CA HIS A 4 13.97 19.52 12.09
C HIS A 4 13.31 19.77 10.74
N VAL A 5 12.00 19.53 10.67
CA VAL A 5 11.16 19.88 9.53
C VAL A 5 9.87 20.54 10.03
N ASP A 6 9.35 21.48 9.28
CA ASP A 6 8.11 22.19 9.56
C ASP A 6 7.01 21.69 8.60
N VAL A 7 6.01 21.00 9.16
CA VAL A 7 4.87 20.45 8.39
C VAL A 7 3.95 21.56 7.92
N GLU A 8 3.84 22.68 8.65
CA GLU A 8 3.00 23.81 8.26
C GLU A 8 3.61 24.53 7.06
N GLU A 9 4.94 24.74 7.09
CA GLU A 9 5.66 25.33 5.95
C GLU A 9 5.52 24.45 4.70
N TYR A 10 5.64 23.12 4.87
CA TYR A 10 5.43 22.17 3.78
C TYR A 10 4.00 22.22 3.21
N ALA A 11 2.99 22.31 4.08
CA ALA A 11 1.59 22.46 3.67
C ALA A 11 1.35 23.80 2.95
N GLN A 12 1.94 24.91 3.44
CA GLN A 12 1.87 26.21 2.78
C GLN A 12 2.55 26.20 1.42
N MET A 13 3.68 25.48 1.29
CA MET A 13 4.38 25.32 0.00
C MET A 13 3.47 24.57 -1.00
N ARG A 14 2.76 23.52 -0.56
CA ARG A 14 1.79 22.80 -1.40
C ARG A 14 0.75 23.75 -2.02
N GLY A 15 0.27 24.72 -1.27
CA GLY A 15 -0.73 25.71 -1.73
C GLY A 15 -0.28 26.59 -2.88
N LYS A 16 1.01 26.59 -3.24
CA LYS A 16 1.58 27.34 -4.39
C LYS A 16 1.52 26.56 -5.70
N PHE A 17 1.11 25.31 -5.68
CA PHE A 17 1.05 24.41 -6.83
C PHE A 17 -0.40 24.04 -7.14
N THR A 18 -0.71 23.86 -8.40
CA THR A 18 -1.89 23.06 -8.79
C THR A 18 -1.68 21.61 -8.38
N THR A 19 -2.74 20.82 -8.38
CA THR A 19 -2.64 19.41 -8.02
C THR A 19 -1.74 18.62 -8.99
N ASP A 20 -1.82 18.90 -10.29
CA ASP A 20 -0.98 18.24 -11.28
C ASP A 20 0.50 18.60 -11.12
N GLU A 21 0.81 19.89 -10.92
CA GLU A 21 2.17 20.34 -10.65
C GLU A 21 2.74 19.71 -9.38
N TRP A 22 1.93 19.58 -8.32
CA TRP A 22 2.36 18.94 -7.07
C TRP A 22 2.66 17.46 -7.25
N ILE A 23 1.79 16.73 -7.95
CA ILE A 23 1.99 15.32 -8.31
C ILE A 23 3.29 15.16 -9.10
N ASP A 24 3.52 16.00 -10.10
CA ASP A 24 4.71 15.96 -10.92
C ASP A 24 5.97 16.30 -10.10
N PHE A 25 5.88 17.26 -9.20
CA PHE A 25 6.96 17.63 -8.28
C PHE A 25 7.31 16.49 -7.32
N MET A 26 6.31 15.79 -6.78
CA MET A 26 6.54 14.61 -5.93
C MET A 26 7.14 13.44 -6.72
N LEU A 27 6.77 13.25 -7.99
CA LEU A 27 7.38 12.26 -8.87
C LEU A 27 8.84 12.58 -9.17
N HIS A 28 9.17 13.86 -9.44
CA HIS A 28 10.55 14.31 -9.55
C HIS A 28 11.35 14.01 -8.27
N THR A 29 10.73 14.20 -7.10
CA THR A 29 11.35 13.91 -5.79
C THR A 29 11.72 12.45 -5.63
N VAL A 30 10.88 11.52 -6.12
CA VAL A 30 11.20 10.08 -6.10
C VAL A 30 12.02 9.60 -7.31
N GLY A 31 12.51 10.54 -8.13
CA GLY A 31 13.41 10.25 -9.25
C GLY A 31 12.73 9.84 -10.56
N LEU A 32 11.40 9.95 -10.64
CA LEU A 32 10.64 9.59 -11.84
C LEU A 32 10.33 10.81 -12.70
N ASN A 33 10.32 10.60 -14.03
CA ASN A 33 9.93 11.61 -15.01
C ASN A 33 8.40 11.60 -15.21
N PRO A 34 7.66 12.61 -14.74
CA PRO A 34 6.20 12.64 -14.85
C PRO A 34 5.69 12.74 -16.29
N CYS A 35 6.51 13.25 -17.22
CA CYS A 35 6.09 13.44 -18.61
C CYS A 35 5.87 12.13 -19.38
N VAL A 36 6.43 11.01 -18.89
CA VAL A 36 6.27 9.68 -19.51
C VAL A 36 5.23 8.81 -18.81
N LEU A 37 4.59 9.32 -17.77
CA LEU A 37 3.59 8.63 -16.98
C LEU A 37 2.20 9.24 -17.21
N ASN A 38 1.20 8.41 -17.43
CA ASN A 38 -0.19 8.85 -17.41
C ASN A 38 -0.68 9.08 -15.98
N ARG A 39 -1.89 9.64 -15.79
CA ARG A 39 -2.44 9.97 -14.47
C ARG A 39 -2.49 8.78 -13.53
N ARG A 40 -2.89 7.62 -14.03
CA ARG A 40 -3.01 6.40 -13.25
C ARG A 40 -1.64 5.86 -12.80
N GLU A 41 -0.67 5.83 -13.71
CA GLU A 41 0.71 5.44 -13.38
C GLU A 41 1.34 6.36 -12.34
N LYS A 42 1.02 7.66 -12.38
CA LYS A 42 1.44 8.63 -11.35
C LYS A 42 0.88 8.26 -9.97
N PHE A 43 -0.41 7.89 -9.88
CA PHE A 43 -1.02 7.43 -8.62
C PHE A 43 -0.40 6.12 -8.12
N ILE A 44 -0.17 5.13 -8.99
CA ILE A 44 0.49 3.87 -8.66
C ILE A 44 1.90 4.12 -8.11
N ALA A 45 2.67 4.99 -8.76
CA ALA A 45 4.02 5.33 -8.32
C ALA A 45 4.03 6.03 -6.95
N LEU A 46 3.11 6.99 -6.72
CA LEU A 46 3.00 7.73 -5.47
C LEU A 46 2.40 6.88 -4.33
N ALA A 47 1.55 5.90 -4.63
CA ALA A 47 1.01 4.98 -3.64
C ALA A 47 2.09 4.16 -2.90
N ARG A 48 3.28 4.01 -3.48
CA ARG A 48 4.46 3.41 -2.83
C ARG A 48 4.93 4.20 -1.60
N LEU A 49 4.52 5.46 -1.48
CA LEU A 49 4.83 6.32 -0.33
C LEU A 49 3.84 6.16 0.83
N LEU A 50 2.67 5.54 0.61
CA LEU A 50 1.63 5.38 1.64
C LEU A 50 2.11 4.66 2.90
N PRO A 51 2.94 3.61 2.82
CA PRO A 51 3.49 2.97 4.01
C PRO A 51 4.37 3.89 4.87
N TYR A 52 4.96 4.93 4.29
CA TYR A 52 5.78 5.91 5.01
C TYR A 52 4.94 7.00 5.69
N ILE A 53 3.70 7.24 5.22
CA ILE A 53 2.83 8.30 5.73
C ILE A 53 1.67 7.78 6.59
N GLU A 54 1.41 6.46 6.58
CA GLU A 54 0.42 5.79 7.42
C GLU A 54 1.07 4.83 8.40
N THR A 55 0.49 4.73 9.62
CA THR A 55 0.92 3.74 10.62
C THR A 55 0.25 2.39 10.34
N ASN A 56 0.95 1.27 10.57
CA ASN A 56 0.39 -0.09 10.44
C ASN A 56 -0.35 -0.30 9.09
N PHE A 57 0.20 0.21 8.00
CA PHE A 57 -0.37 0.06 6.67
C PHE A 57 0.12 -1.27 6.05
N ALA A 58 -0.80 -2.09 5.59
CA ALA A 58 -0.48 -3.33 4.88
C ALA A 58 -0.61 -3.10 3.37
N PHE A 59 0.51 -3.19 2.67
CA PHE A 59 0.64 -2.85 1.26
C PHE A 59 1.18 -4.04 0.47
N VAL A 60 0.60 -4.29 -0.69
CA VAL A 60 1.10 -5.28 -1.65
C VAL A 60 1.27 -4.62 -3.00
N GLU A 61 2.42 -4.84 -3.64
CA GLU A 61 2.64 -4.50 -5.04
C GLU A 61 3.40 -5.63 -5.74
N LEU A 62 2.71 -6.32 -6.64
CA LEU A 62 3.28 -7.34 -7.49
C LEU A 62 3.21 -6.88 -8.96
N GLY A 63 4.22 -7.20 -9.76
CA GLY A 63 4.26 -6.78 -11.15
C GLY A 63 5.57 -7.15 -11.85
N PRO A 64 5.77 -6.74 -13.11
CA PRO A 64 6.97 -7.08 -13.88
C PRO A 64 8.26 -6.58 -13.21
N LYS A 65 9.37 -7.20 -13.57
CA LYS A 65 10.71 -6.75 -13.16
C LYS A 65 11.03 -5.38 -13.74
N GLY A 66 11.85 -4.60 -13.02
CA GLY A 66 12.39 -3.34 -13.52
C GLY A 66 11.42 -2.14 -13.49
N THR A 67 10.31 -2.20 -12.76
CA THR A 67 9.35 -1.10 -12.61
C THR A 67 9.64 -0.17 -11.41
N GLY A 68 10.79 -0.35 -10.74
CA GLY A 68 11.22 0.51 -9.62
C GLY A 68 10.53 0.24 -8.27
N LYS A 69 9.80 -0.87 -8.12
CA LYS A 69 9.09 -1.22 -6.86
C LYS A 69 10.04 -1.20 -5.66
N SER A 70 11.07 -2.01 -5.68
CA SER A 70 12.00 -2.21 -4.57
C SER A 70 12.84 -0.97 -4.28
N HIS A 71 13.16 -0.18 -5.33
CA HIS A 71 14.00 1.02 -5.22
C HIS A 71 13.43 2.06 -4.23
N VAL A 72 12.12 2.31 -4.27
CA VAL A 72 11.47 3.27 -3.35
C VAL A 72 11.62 2.81 -1.89
N PHE A 73 11.54 1.51 -1.62
CA PHE A 73 11.66 0.99 -0.26
C PHE A 73 13.11 0.87 0.23
N GLN A 74 14.07 0.86 -0.69
CA GLN A 74 15.49 0.77 -0.38
C GLN A 74 16.16 2.14 -0.23
N GLU A 75 15.83 3.10 -1.10
CA GLU A 75 16.63 4.32 -1.28
C GLU A 75 15.89 5.61 -0.89
N PHE A 76 14.55 5.61 -0.85
CA PHE A 76 13.79 6.86 -0.68
C PHE A 76 13.90 7.42 0.75
N SER A 77 13.84 6.57 1.77
CA SER A 77 13.63 7.03 3.15
C SER A 77 14.52 6.34 4.16
N PRO A 78 15.19 7.13 5.05
CA PRO A 78 15.95 6.58 6.17
C PRO A 78 15.05 5.97 7.26
N TYR A 79 13.73 6.06 7.15
CA TYR A 79 12.74 5.48 8.07
C TYR A 79 12.20 4.13 7.57
N GLY A 80 12.68 3.61 6.44
CA GLY A 80 12.29 2.33 5.89
C GLY A 80 13.43 1.33 5.81
N VAL A 81 13.09 0.07 5.74
CA VAL A 81 14.03 -1.02 5.50
C VAL A 81 13.43 -2.01 4.52
N LEU A 82 14.23 -2.39 3.51
CA LEU A 82 13.94 -3.49 2.60
C LEU A 82 14.66 -4.74 3.07
N VAL A 83 13.96 -5.84 3.22
CA VAL A 83 14.52 -7.15 3.57
C VAL A 83 14.25 -8.15 2.46
N SER A 84 15.26 -8.95 2.10
CA SER A 84 15.10 -10.03 1.12
C SER A 84 14.33 -11.20 1.71
N GLY A 85 13.54 -11.86 0.88
CA GLY A 85 12.59 -12.90 1.28
C GLY A 85 13.17 -14.08 2.07
N GLY A 86 14.42 -14.47 1.84
CA GLY A 86 15.09 -15.56 2.55
C GLY A 86 15.43 -15.26 4.01
N ASP A 87 15.46 -13.99 4.38
CA ASP A 87 16.02 -13.52 5.66
C ASP A 87 14.96 -13.14 6.70
N VAL A 88 13.68 -13.20 6.37
CA VAL A 88 12.60 -12.80 7.28
C VAL A 88 12.24 -13.94 8.21
N THR A 89 12.55 -13.74 9.49
CA THR A 89 12.18 -14.66 10.57
C THR A 89 11.41 -13.90 11.64
N SER A 90 10.58 -14.62 12.42
CA SER A 90 9.82 -14.02 13.51
C SER A 90 10.71 -13.30 14.54
N PRO A 91 11.88 -13.83 14.95
CA PRO A 91 12.80 -13.11 15.83
C PRO A 91 13.39 -11.82 15.23
N ARG A 92 13.68 -11.81 13.92
CA ARG A 92 14.23 -10.62 13.25
C ARG A 92 13.18 -9.52 13.10
N LEU A 93 11.96 -9.93 12.78
CA LEU A 93 10.87 -8.96 12.52
C LEU A 93 10.29 -8.38 13.82
N PHE A 94 10.09 -9.20 14.85
CA PHE A 94 9.35 -8.83 16.07
C PHE A 94 10.24 -8.75 17.31
N VAL A 95 10.60 -9.88 17.91
CA VAL A 95 11.45 -9.94 19.12
C VAL A 95 12.39 -11.13 19.05
N LYS A 96 13.67 -10.89 19.28
CA LYS A 96 14.68 -11.92 19.52
C LYS A 96 14.89 -12.11 21.00
N ILE A 97 14.70 -13.33 21.50
CA ILE A 97 14.93 -13.72 22.87
C ILE A 97 16.26 -14.48 22.94
N THR A 98 17.15 -14.06 23.82
CA THR A 98 18.45 -14.73 24.06
C THR A 98 18.68 -14.81 25.57
N GLY A 99 18.46 -15.99 26.15
CA GLY A 99 18.41 -16.16 27.60
C GLY A 99 17.32 -15.28 28.21
N ASN A 100 17.69 -14.42 29.17
CA ASN A 100 16.78 -13.48 29.83
C ASN A 100 16.71 -12.09 29.13
N HIS A 101 17.36 -11.94 27.98
CA HIS A 101 17.40 -10.66 27.26
C HIS A 101 16.45 -10.68 26.04
N GLU A 102 15.66 -9.63 25.91
CA GLU A 102 14.82 -9.36 24.76
C GLU A 102 15.41 -8.21 23.93
N ARG A 103 15.43 -8.41 22.62
CA ARG A 103 15.78 -7.38 21.65
C ARG A 103 14.61 -7.23 20.67
N LEU A 104 14.04 -6.04 20.60
CA LEU A 104 12.99 -5.71 19.65
C LEU A 104 13.49 -5.87 18.21
N GLY A 105 12.60 -6.29 17.32
CA GLY A 105 12.86 -6.49 15.91
C GLY A 105 12.54 -5.26 15.04
N LEU A 106 12.56 -5.46 13.73
CA LEU A 106 12.46 -4.38 12.76
C LEU A 106 11.20 -3.53 12.91
N VAL A 107 10.04 -4.12 13.22
CA VAL A 107 8.76 -3.38 13.35
C VAL A 107 8.73 -2.36 14.49
N ALA A 108 9.64 -2.46 15.43
CA ALA A 108 9.75 -1.51 16.55
C ALA A 108 10.62 -0.29 16.24
N TYR A 109 11.46 -0.35 15.19
CA TYR A 109 12.43 0.70 14.88
C TYR A 109 12.13 1.45 13.60
N TRP A 110 11.40 0.82 12.65
CA TRP A 110 11.19 1.36 11.32
C TRP A 110 9.73 1.76 11.12
N ASP A 111 9.51 2.83 10.36
CA ASP A 111 8.17 3.22 9.92
C ASP A 111 7.61 2.24 8.89
N THR A 112 8.50 1.71 8.05
CA THR A 112 8.15 0.81 6.95
C THR A 112 9.13 -0.35 6.91
N VAL A 113 8.60 -1.56 6.91
CA VAL A 113 9.36 -2.79 6.65
C VAL A 113 8.81 -3.38 5.35
N ALA A 114 9.61 -3.32 4.30
CA ALA A 114 9.29 -3.90 3.01
C ALA A 114 9.97 -5.25 2.84
N TRP A 115 9.24 -6.19 2.28
CA TRP A 115 9.70 -7.54 2.01
C TRP A 115 9.70 -7.79 0.51
N ASP A 116 10.87 -8.10 -0.07
CA ASP A 116 11.07 -8.39 -1.49
C ASP A 116 11.61 -9.81 -1.72
N GLU A 117 11.58 -10.26 -2.97
CA GLU A 117 12.15 -11.54 -3.42
C GLU A 117 11.62 -12.77 -2.66
N PHE A 118 10.32 -12.87 -2.43
CA PHE A 118 9.69 -14.03 -1.78
C PHE A 118 9.98 -15.36 -2.48
N GLU A 119 10.28 -15.33 -3.79
CA GLU A 119 10.50 -16.52 -4.62
C GLU A 119 11.71 -17.34 -4.18
N GLN A 120 12.68 -16.72 -3.50
CA GLN A 120 13.91 -17.42 -3.02
C GLN A 120 13.60 -18.38 -1.86
N GLN A 121 12.42 -18.34 -1.28
CA GLN A 121 11.98 -19.31 -0.26
C GLN A 121 11.50 -20.65 -0.84
N LYS A 122 11.68 -20.92 -2.15
CA LYS A 122 11.28 -22.19 -2.75
C LYS A 122 11.91 -23.36 -1.98
N GLY A 123 11.05 -24.18 -1.37
CA GLY A 123 11.46 -25.39 -0.63
C GLY A 123 11.64 -25.23 0.88
N ARG A 124 11.54 -24.00 1.44
CA ARG A 124 11.43 -23.82 2.89
C ARG A 124 9.96 -23.65 3.27
N ALA A 125 9.50 -24.46 4.24
CA ALA A 125 8.19 -24.25 4.84
C ALA A 125 8.16 -22.84 5.47
N THR A 126 7.12 -22.07 5.13
CA THR A 126 6.93 -20.75 5.78
C THR A 126 6.72 -21.00 7.28
N ASP A 127 7.47 -20.28 8.11
CA ASP A 127 7.33 -20.37 9.57
C ASP A 127 5.92 -19.96 9.98
N ALA A 128 5.13 -20.92 10.48
CA ALA A 128 3.77 -20.69 10.92
C ALA A 128 3.69 -19.62 12.02
N VAL A 129 4.68 -19.59 12.91
CA VAL A 129 4.77 -18.60 13.99
C VAL A 129 4.96 -17.19 13.41
N LEU A 130 5.73 -17.05 12.33
CA LEU A 130 5.89 -15.78 11.64
C LEU A 130 4.56 -15.30 11.05
N VAL A 131 3.86 -16.18 10.32
CA VAL A 131 2.56 -15.84 9.69
C VAL A 131 1.54 -15.42 10.75
N ASP A 132 1.38 -16.21 11.80
CA ASP A 132 0.40 -15.94 12.86
C ASP A 132 0.74 -14.65 13.64
N THR A 133 2.03 -14.41 13.91
CA THR A 133 2.47 -13.16 14.57
C THR A 133 2.22 -11.94 13.69
N MET A 134 2.53 -12.03 12.38
CA MET A 134 2.25 -10.96 11.42
C MET A 134 0.75 -10.70 11.28
N GLN A 135 -0.05 -11.77 11.21
CA GLN A 135 -1.50 -11.66 11.16
C GLN A 135 -2.07 -10.94 12.38
N ASN A 136 -1.59 -11.29 13.58
CA ASN A 136 -1.99 -10.64 14.83
C ASN A 136 -1.54 -9.18 14.88
N TYR A 137 -0.33 -8.89 14.44
CA TYR A 137 0.21 -7.54 14.35
C TYR A 137 -0.62 -6.64 13.41
N LEU A 138 -0.97 -7.13 12.22
CA LEU A 138 -1.82 -6.40 11.27
C LEU A 138 -3.23 -6.16 11.81
N ALA A 139 -3.74 -7.03 12.68
CA ALA A 139 -5.05 -6.88 13.30
C ALA A 139 -5.07 -5.90 14.46
N ASN A 140 -4.07 -5.99 15.33
CA ASN A 140 -4.11 -5.39 16.67
C ASN A 140 -3.08 -4.27 16.87
N LYS A 141 -2.20 -4.01 15.89
CA LYS A 141 -1.07 -3.08 16.00
C LYS A 141 -0.08 -3.47 17.13
N ALA A 142 -0.20 -4.68 17.60
CA ALA A 142 0.57 -5.24 18.69
C ALA A 142 0.91 -6.70 18.42
N PHE A 143 1.98 -7.18 19.02
CA PHE A 143 2.37 -8.58 18.96
C PHE A 143 2.78 -9.08 20.33
N ASN A 144 2.44 -10.33 20.63
CA ASN A 144 2.79 -11.01 21.86
C ASN A 144 3.96 -11.94 21.59
N ARG A 145 5.15 -11.55 22.07
CA ARG A 145 6.34 -12.39 22.04
C ARG A 145 7.30 -11.94 23.12
N GLY A 146 7.83 -12.87 23.91
CA GLY A 146 8.68 -12.54 25.05
C GLY A 146 7.91 -12.26 26.34
N ALA A 147 8.29 -11.27 27.10
CA ALA A 147 7.73 -10.99 28.42
C ALA A 147 6.35 -10.34 28.43
N GLY A 148 5.86 -9.88 27.27
CA GLY A 148 4.54 -9.24 27.20
C GLY A 148 4.16 -8.72 25.82
N PRO A 149 3.02 -8.01 25.72
CA PRO A 149 2.60 -7.37 24.49
C PRO A 149 3.47 -6.16 24.17
N HIS A 150 3.84 -6.04 22.90
CA HIS A 150 4.58 -4.90 22.36
C HIS A 150 3.73 -4.22 21.29
N GLU A 151 3.56 -2.90 21.39
CA GLU A 151 2.94 -2.09 20.36
C GLU A 151 3.99 -1.59 19.36
N ALA A 152 3.62 -1.51 18.10
CA ALA A 152 4.47 -0.94 17.07
C ALA A 152 3.62 -0.29 15.97
N GLN A 153 4.25 0.60 15.19
CA GLN A 153 3.55 1.40 14.17
C GLN A 153 4.03 1.11 12.74
N ALA A 154 4.98 0.19 12.57
CA ALA A 154 5.54 -0.11 11.27
C ALA A 154 4.48 -0.58 10.28
N SER A 155 4.53 -0.04 9.08
CA SER A 155 3.80 -0.53 7.92
C SER A 155 4.52 -1.74 7.33
N LEU A 156 3.77 -2.73 6.85
CA LEU A 156 4.32 -3.93 6.22
C LEU A 156 4.02 -3.92 4.73
N CYS A 157 5.07 -4.03 3.92
CA CYS A 157 4.97 -4.01 2.46
C CYS A 157 5.46 -5.34 1.88
N PHE A 158 4.70 -5.88 0.95
CA PHE A 158 5.05 -7.08 0.19
C PHE A 158 5.22 -6.66 -1.26
N VAL A 159 6.46 -6.59 -1.72
CA VAL A 159 6.79 -6.21 -3.08
C VAL A 159 7.49 -7.37 -3.79
N GLY A 160 7.15 -7.59 -5.06
CA GLY A 160 7.72 -8.72 -5.76
C GLY A 160 7.33 -8.77 -7.24
N ASN A 161 7.73 -9.86 -7.89
CA ASN A 161 7.44 -10.06 -9.30
C ASN A 161 6.26 -11.03 -9.47
N THR A 162 5.43 -10.78 -10.47
CA THR A 162 4.40 -11.74 -10.89
C THR A 162 5.04 -12.92 -11.62
N LYS A 163 4.51 -14.13 -11.42
CA LYS A 163 4.99 -15.34 -12.11
C LYS A 163 4.46 -15.42 -13.54
N HIS A 164 3.23 -14.97 -13.73
CA HIS A 164 2.51 -15.00 -14.99
C HIS A 164 1.94 -13.61 -15.31
N ASN A 165 1.44 -13.43 -16.52
CA ASN A 165 0.67 -12.23 -16.86
C ASN A 165 -0.69 -12.23 -16.15
N VAL A 166 -1.30 -11.05 -16.04
CA VAL A 166 -2.55 -10.86 -15.30
C VAL A 166 -3.70 -11.68 -15.89
N PRO A 167 -3.94 -11.72 -17.21
CA PRO A 167 -5.01 -12.54 -17.80
C PRO A 167 -4.88 -14.03 -17.42
N TYR A 168 -3.68 -14.58 -17.43
CA TYR A 168 -3.45 -15.97 -17.00
C TYR A 168 -3.78 -16.17 -15.51
N MET A 169 -3.29 -15.26 -14.64
CA MET A 169 -3.55 -15.34 -13.19
C MET A 169 -5.03 -15.18 -12.87
N MET A 170 -5.74 -14.33 -13.60
CA MET A 170 -7.18 -14.14 -13.42
C MET A 170 -8.00 -15.37 -13.79
N ARG A 171 -7.58 -16.14 -14.81
CA ARG A 171 -8.29 -17.35 -15.28
C ARG A 171 -7.89 -18.62 -14.54
N HIS A 172 -6.62 -18.80 -14.20
CA HIS A 172 -6.07 -20.08 -13.77
C HIS A 172 -5.55 -20.12 -12.34
N THR A 173 -5.17 -18.96 -11.76
CA THR A 173 -4.60 -18.87 -10.41
C THR A 173 -5.21 -17.69 -9.64
N HIS A 174 -4.39 -16.88 -9.01
CA HIS A 174 -4.79 -15.66 -8.31
C HIS A 174 -3.65 -14.64 -8.28
N LEU A 175 -3.97 -13.37 -8.09
CA LEU A 175 -2.98 -12.27 -8.10
C LEU A 175 -1.96 -12.34 -6.95
N PHE A 176 -2.20 -13.13 -5.91
CA PHE A 176 -1.26 -13.37 -4.79
C PHE A 176 -0.31 -14.56 -5.01
N GLU A 177 -0.27 -15.14 -6.21
CA GLU A 177 0.47 -16.37 -6.52
C GLU A 177 1.97 -16.29 -6.18
N SER A 178 2.56 -15.09 -6.23
CA SER A 178 3.98 -14.88 -5.91
C SER A 178 4.29 -14.79 -4.42
N ILE A 179 3.28 -14.60 -3.58
CA ILE A 179 3.45 -14.57 -2.12
C ILE A 179 3.67 -16.00 -1.61
N PRO A 180 4.54 -16.23 -0.60
CA PRO A 180 4.75 -17.56 -0.03
C PRO A 180 3.44 -18.18 0.44
N THR A 181 3.26 -19.47 0.14
CA THR A 181 1.98 -20.20 0.37
C THR A 181 1.47 -20.15 1.80
N GLY A 182 2.38 -20.06 2.78
CA GLY A 182 1.99 -19.91 4.18
C GLY A 182 1.23 -18.61 4.51
N PHE A 183 1.39 -17.56 3.71
CA PHE A 183 0.66 -16.29 3.82
C PHE A 183 -0.62 -16.26 3.00
N ILE A 184 -0.83 -17.23 2.10
CA ILE A 184 -2.05 -17.32 1.29
C ILE A 184 -3.16 -17.96 2.16
N LYS A 185 -3.59 -17.20 3.17
CA LYS A 185 -4.69 -17.54 4.08
C LYS A 185 -5.69 -16.39 4.07
N GLY A 186 -6.98 -16.69 3.98
CA GLY A 186 -8.04 -15.67 3.98
C GLY A 186 -7.90 -14.67 5.11
N ALA A 187 -7.66 -15.15 6.33
CA ALA A 187 -7.49 -14.30 7.50
C ALA A 187 -6.28 -13.34 7.43
N PHE A 188 -5.19 -13.71 6.77
CA PHE A 188 -4.02 -12.84 6.57
C PHE A 188 -4.28 -11.81 5.46
N LEU A 189 -4.71 -12.29 4.29
CA LEU A 189 -4.92 -11.45 3.11
C LEU A 189 -6.02 -10.41 3.32
N ASP A 190 -7.07 -10.73 4.09
CA ASP A 190 -8.14 -9.78 4.43
C ASP A 190 -7.68 -8.56 5.27
N ARG A 191 -6.44 -8.57 5.75
CA ARG A 191 -5.82 -7.44 6.47
C ARG A 191 -5.00 -6.52 5.58
N ILE A 192 -4.84 -6.85 4.31
CA ILE A 192 -4.15 -6.01 3.33
C ILE A 192 -5.03 -4.80 3.01
N HIS A 193 -4.50 -3.59 3.20
CA HIS A 193 -5.24 -2.36 2.96
C HIS A 193 -5.29 -2.02 1.47
N LEU A 194 -4.17 -2.13 0.78
CA LEU A 194 -4.03 -1.77 -0.63
C LEU A 194 -3.25 -2.84 -1.41
N TYR A 195 -3.84 -3.33 -2.49
CA TYR A 195 -3.11 -4.04 -3.53
C TYR A 195 -2.87 -3.08 -4.70
N ASN A 196 -1.67 -2.53 -4.78
CA ASN A 196 -1.21 -1.64 -5.83
C ASN A 196 -0.90 -2.44 -7.11
N PRO A 197 -1.46 -2.12 -8.28
CA PRO A 197 -1.30 -2.92 -9.49
C PRO A 197 0.05 -2.63 -10.17
N GLY A 198 1.14 -3.22 -9.66
CA GLY A 198 2.48 -3.01 -10.19
C GLY A 198 2.67 -3.46 -11.65
N TRP A 199 1.75 -4.27 -12.18
CA TRP A 199 1.76 -4.69 -13.59
C TRP A 199 1.28 -3.61 -14.56
N GLU A 200 0.64 -2.57 -14.09
CA GLU A 200 0.28 -1.42 -14.91
C GLU A 200 1.46 -0.47 -15.14
N MET A 201 2.54 -0.64 -14.38
CA MET A 201 3.78 0.11 -14.56
C MET A 201 4.67 -0.52 -15.62
N SER A 202 5.10 0.26 -16.59
CA SER A 202 6.10 -0.16 -17.57
C SER A 202 7.50 -0.28 -16.96
N PRO A 203 8.35 -1.22 -17.43
CA PRO A 203 9.75 -1.26 -17.05
C PRO A 203 10.46 0.07 -17.31
N LEU A 204 11.26 0.53 -16.33
CA LEU A 204 11.95 1.81 -16.39
C LEU A 204 12.99 1.82 -17.52
N LYS A 205 12.95 2.87 -18.33
CA LYS A 205 13.93 3.19 -19.36
C LYS A 205 14.72 4.44 -18.95
N LYS A 206 15.75 4.80 -19.71
CA LYS A 206 16.51 6.03 -19.46
C LYS A 206 15.62 7.27 -19.42
N SER A 207 14.59 7.33 -20.25
CA SER A 207 13.59 8.42 -20.27
C SER A 207 12.65 8.45 -19.06
N SER A 208 12.58 7.36 -18.29
CA SER A 208 11.72 7.27 -17.10
C SER A 208 12.32 7.95 -15.87
N PHE A 209 13.62 8.29 -15.91
CA PHE A 209 14.29 8.96 -14.81
C PHE A 209 14.14 10.48 -14.92
N SER A 210 13.93 11.12 -13.77
CA SER A 210 13.78 12.56 -13.67
C SER A 210 15.07 13.27 -14.08
N SER A 211 14.91 14.35 -14.86
CA SER A 211 15.92 15.40 -15.06
C SER A 211 15.46 16.75 -14.50
N GLY A 212 14.29 16.78 -13.86
CA GLY A 212 13.70 17.95 -13.24
C GLY A 212 14.12 18.13 -11.78
N TYR A 213 13.58 19.16 -11.15
CA TYR A 213 13.82 19.47 -9.75
C TYR A 213 12.73 18.86 -8.87
N GLY A 214 13.15 18.29 -7.74
CA GLY A 214 12.29 17.80 -6.67
C GLY A 214 12.84 18.24 -5.32
N LEU A 215 12.17 17.84 -4.25
CA LEU A 215 12.66 18.03 -2.89
C LEU A 215 13.79 17.03 -2.56
N ILE A 216 14.59 17.36 -1.56
CA ILE A 216 15.54 16.41 -0.99
C ILE A 216 14.76 15.27 -0.34
N THR A 217 15.08 14.02 -0.69
CA THR A 217 14.34 12.83 -0.22
C THR A 217 14.31 12.72 1.30
N ASP A 218 15.42 13.02 2.00
CA ASP A 218 15.49 13.04 3.47
C ASP A 218 14.52 14.05 4.09
N TYR A 219 14.33 15.21 3.46
CA TYR A 219 13.36 16.22 3.91
C TYR A 219 11.93 15.69 3.79
N VAL A 220 11.58 15.16 2.61
CA VAL A 220 10.24 14.60 2.40
C VAL A 220 10.01 13.41 3.32
N ALA A 221 10.98 12.51 3.47
CA ALA A 221 10.88 11.38 4.39
C ALA A 221 10.59 11.83 5.84
N ALA A 222 11.26 12.89 6.31
CA ALA A 222 11.01 13.45 7.64
C ALA A 222 9.62 14.10 7.77
N ILE A 223 9.11 14.74 6.70
CA ILE A 223 7.73 15.24 6.63
C ILE A 223 6.73 14.08 6.71
N LEU A 224 6.91 13.04 5.87
CA LEU A 224 6.02 11.87 5.87
C LEU A 224 6.00 11.19 7.25
N HIS A 225 7.16 11.05 7.88
CA HIS A 225 7.27 10.52 9.25
C HIS A 225 6.41 11.32 10.25
N LYS A 226 6.43 12.66 10.21
CA LYS A 226 5.57 13.50 11.07
C LYS A 226 4.09 13.38 10.72
N LEU A 227 3.75 13.31 9.43
CA LEU A 227 2.37 13.17 8.96
C LEU A 227 1.73 11.82 9.33
N ARG A 228 2.50 10.82 9.76
CA ARG A 228 1.95 9.55 10.28
C ARG A 228 1.03 9.76 11.48
N LEU A 229 1.26 10.80 12.26
CA LEU A 229 0.47 11.14 13.44
C LEU A 229 -0.82 11.91 13.12
N VAL A 230 -0.98 12.36 11.88
CA VAL A 230 -2.19 13.05 11.41
C VAL A 230 -3.18 12.02 10.90
N ASP A 231 -4.42 12.08 11.36
CA ASP A 231 -5.51 11.22 10.89
C ASP A 231 -6.44 12.00 9.94
N ARG A 232 -6.62 11.47 8.74
CA ARG A 232 -7.55 11.96 7.70
C ARG A 232 -8.56 10.89 7.29
N SER A 233 -8.68 9.82 8.06
CA SER A 233 -9.50 8.66 7.70
C SER A 233 -10.99 8.97 7.60
N ASP A 234 -11.48 9.99 8.32
CA ASP A 234 -12.89 10.38 8.32
C ASP A 234 -13.25 11.40 7.22
N ASP A 235 -12.25 11.97 6.54
CA ASP A 235 -12.51 13.01 5.54
C ASP A 235 -13.36 12.50 4.38
N MET A 236 -13.14 11.30 3.89
CA MET A 236 -13.94 10.74 2.79
C MET A 236 -15.43 10.57 3.15
N GLY A 237 -15.74 10.29 4.42
CA GLY A 237 -17.12 10.09 4.91
C GLY A 237 -18.01 11.34 4.81
N LYS A 238 -17.41 12.52 4.59
CA LYS A 238 -18.12 13.77 4.34
C LYS A 238 -18.69 13.85 2.92
N TYR A 239 -18.19 13.05 2.00
CA TYR A 239 -18.47 13.12 0.56
C TYR A 239 -19.11 11.86 0.00
N VAL A 240 -18.78 10.68 0.56
CA VAL A 240 -19.26 9.41 0.04
C VAL A 240 -19.76 8.47 1.13
N LYS A 241 -20.75 7.65 0.76
CA LYS A 241 -21.26 6.56 1.59
C LYS A 241 -21.18 5.25 0.82
N PHE A 242 -20.38 4.32 1.33
CA PHE A 242 -20.24 2.98 0.75
C PHE A 242 -21.45 2.09 1.03
N SER A 243 -21.59 1.05 0.19
CA SER A 243 -22.58 -0.01 0.38
C SER A 243 -22.46 -0.67 1.77
N PRO A 244 -23.58 -0.98 2.44
CA PRO A 244 -23.58 -1.66 3.73
C PRO A 244 -23.05 -3.12 3.67
N THR A 245 -22.86 -3.66 2.48
CA THR A 245 -22.29 -5.01 2.29
C THR A 245 -20.77 -5.07 2.50
N LEU A 246 -20.09 -3.91 2.49
CA LEU A 246 -18.67 -3.85 2.81
C LEU A 246 -18.44 -4.14 4.29
N SER A 247 -17.48 -5.01 4.58
CA SER A 247 -17.09 -5.31 5.95
C SER A 247 -16.40 -4.12 6.63
N ALA A 248 -16.34 -4.13 7.96
CA ALA A 248 -15.59 -3.12 8.72
C ALA A 248 -14.11 -3.02 8.29
N ARG A 249 -13.50 -4.14 7.88
CA ARG A 249 -12.13 -4.16 7.36
C ARG A 249 -12.00 -3.51 5.99
N ASP A 250 -12.99 -3.68 5.11
CA ASP A 250 -13.01 -3.02 3.80
C ASP A 250 -13.10 -1.50 3.99
N HIS A 251 -14.01 -1.04 4.85
CA HIS A 251 -14.10 0.37 5.22
C HIS A 251 -12.80 0.92 5.80
N ALA A 252 -12.18 0.22 6.75
CA ALA A 252 -10.94 0.64 7.39
C ALA A 252 -9.79 0.73 6.38
N ALA A 253 -9.69 -0.24 5.46
CA ALA A 253 -8.68 -0.28 4.42
C ALA A 253 -8.80 0.90 3.44
N ILE A 254 -10.02 1.16 2.95
CA ILE A 254 -10.30 2.27 2.04
C ILE A 254 -10.03 3.61 2.73
N ARG A 255 -10.56 3.83 3.95
CA ARG A 255 -10.33 5.04 4.74
C ARG A 255 -8.85 5.33 4.96
N LYS A 256 -8.08 4.30 5.29
CA LYS A 256 -6.66 4.45 5.56
C LYS A 256 -5.86 4.77 4.30
N THR A 257 -6.20 4.15 3.17
CA THR A 257 -5.61 4.46 1.88
C THR A 257 -5.95 5.89 1.45
N CYS A 258 -7.22 6.32 1.60
CA CYS A 258 -7.63 7.70 1.36
C CYS A 258 -6.87 8.69 2.26
N SER A 259 -6.78 8.41 3.57
CA SER A 259 -6.01 9.25 4.52
C SER A 259 -4.58 9.45 4.04
N GLY A 260 -3.88 8.38 3.68
CA GLY A 260 -2.51 8.45 3.17
C GLY A 260 -2.38 9.27 1.90
N MET A 261 -3.28 9.06 0.92
CA MET A 261 -3.30 9.82 -0.33
C MET A 261 -3.60 11.31 -0.08
N ILE A 262 -4.57 11.63 0.80
CA ILE A 262 -4.90 13.01 1.15
C ILE A 262 -3.68 13.70 1.80
N LYS A 263 -3.04 13.06 2.78
CA LYS A 263 -1.83 13.59 3.43
C LYS A 263 -0.68 13.83 2.45
N LEU A 264 -0.55 12.96 1.44
CA LEU A 264 0.50 13.04 0.43
C LEU A 264 0.24 14.14 -0.60
N LEU A 265 -0.98 14.20 -1.12
CA LEU A 265 -1.34 15.09 -2.23
C LEU A 265 -1.87 16.45 -1.75
N TYR A 266 -2.47 16.49 -0.57
CA TYR A 266 -3.12 17.66 0.00
C TYR A 266 -2.74 17.84 1.48
N PRO A 267 -1.45 18.02 1.79
CA PRO A 267 -1.00 18.19 3.19
C PRO A 267 -1.59 19.45 3.84
N ASP A 268 -2.04 20.45 3.05
CA ASP A 268 -2.78 21.63 3.50
C ASP A 268 -4.27 21.36 3.76
N GLY A 269 -4.77 20.17 3.45
CA GLY A 269 -6.16 19.78 3.61
C GLY A 269 -7.12 20.42 2.61
N LYS A 270 -6.62 21.06 1.54
CA LYS A 270 -7.43 21.76 0.53
C LYS A 270 -7.51 20.92 -0.74
N TYR A 271 -8.67 20.35 -0.98
CA TYR A 271 -8.99 19.58 -2.18
C TYR A 271 -10.46 19.79 -2.55
N THR A 272 -10.76 19.61 -3.81
CA THR A 272 -12.14 19.61 -4.34
C THR A 272 -12.79 18.26 -4.14
N GLU A 273 -14.11 18.19 -4.27
CA GLU A 273 -14.86 16.92 -4.26
C GLU A 273 -14.34 15.97 -5.36
N ALA A 274 -14.11 16.49 -6.57
CA ALA A 274 -13.62 15.68 -7.69
C ALA A 274 -12.25 15.05 -7.41
N GLU A 275 -11.33 15.80 -6.83
CA GLU A 275 -10.01 15.30 -6.43
C GLU A 275 -10.09 14.24 -5.34
N LEU A 276 -11.01 14.40 -4.38
CA LEU A 276 -11.26 13.39 -3.36
C LEU A 276 -11.88 12.13 -3.97
N LEU A 277 -12.82 12.26 -4.88
CA LEU A 277 -13.45 11.11 -5.54
C LEU A 277 -12.44 10.28 -6.34
N GLU A 278 -11.45 10.92 -7.00
CA GLU A 278 -10.34 10.22 -7.66
C GLU A 278 -9.52 9.36 -6.65
N ILE A 279 -9.26 9.90 -5.45
CA ILE A 279 -8.59 9.16 -4.37
C ILE A 279 -9.47 8.00 -3.88
N VAL A 280 -10.77 8.23 -3.69
CA VAL A 280 -11.72 7.20 -3.23
C VAL A 280 -11.80 6.05 -4.24
N ASP A 281 -11.88 6.35 -5.54
CA ASP A 281 -11.89 5.35 -6.60
C ASP A 281 -10.62 4.49 -6.56
N PHE A 282 -9.45 5.12 -6.48
CA PHE A 282 -8.17 4.41 -6.39
C PHE A 282 -8.06 3.52 -5.13
N ALA A 283 -8.46 4.05 -3.98
CA ALA A 283 -8.41 3.33 -2.71
C ALA A 283 -9.38 2.14 -2.68
N ALA A 284 -10.61 2.37 -3.15
CA ALA A 284 -11.65 1.34 -3.21
C ALA A 284 -11.30 0.24 -4.21
N GLU A 285 -10.73 0.59 -5.37
CA GLU A 285 -10.24 -0.37 -6.36
C GLU A 285 -9.14 -1.27 -5.79
N GLY A 286 -8.15 -0.69 -5.13
CA GLY A 286 -7.05 -1.46 -4.55
C GLY A 286 -7.53 -2.41 -3.43
N ARG A 287 -8.54 -2.03 -2.65
CA ARG A 287 -9.16 -2.92 -1.66
C ARG A 287 -10.07 -3.96 -2.31
N LYS A 288 -10.85 -3.59 -3.34
CA LYS A 288 -11.66 -4.52 -4.12
C LYS A 288 -10.80 -5.65 -4.69
N ARG A 289 -9.64 -5.31 -5.27
CA ARG A 289 -8.68 -6.29 -5.79
C ARG A 289 -8.28 -7.33 -4.73
N VAL A 290 -8.02 -6.93 -3.51
CA VAL A 290 -7.78 -7.86 -2.40
C VAL A 290 -8.99 -8.76 -2.17
N LYS A 291 -10.19 -8.18 -2.11
CA LYS A 291 -11.42 -8.92 -1.78
C LYS A 291 -11.78 -9.96 -2.83
N GLU A 292 -11.66 -9.62 -4.11
CA GLU A 292 -11.91 -10.55 -5.22
C GLU A 292 -10.97 -11.74 -5.23
N GLN A 293 -9.70 -11.52 -4.88
CA GLN A 293 -8.76 -12.64 -4.76
C GLN A 293 -9.10 -13.54 -3.55
N LEU A 294 -9.63 -12.96 -2.46
CA LEU A 294 -10.11 -13.75 -1.32
C LEU A 294 -11.24 -14.69 -1.73
N TYR A 295 -12.15 -14.26 -2.58
CA TYR A 295 -13.22 -15.13 -3.10
C TYR A 295 -12.70 -16.33 -3.91
N LYS A 296 -11.53 -16.19 -4.55
CA LYS A 296 -10.88 -17.29 -5.27
C LYS A 296 -10.14 -18.26 -4.34
N ILE A 297 -9.55 -17.72 -3.28
CA ILE A 297 -8.62 -18.45 -2.39
C ILE A 297 -9.36 -19.15 -1.25
N ASP A 298 -10.43 -18.55 -0.73
CA ASP A 298 -11.10 -19.01 0.48
C ASP A 298 -12.63 -18.95 0.30
N GLU A 299 -13.25 -20.11 0.25
CA GLU A 299 -14.69 -20.24 -0.01
C GLU A 299 -15.57 -19.59 1.06
N THR A 300 -15.06 -19.43 2.29
CA THR A 300 -15.82 -18.78 3.37
C THR A 300 -16.14 -17.32 3.07
N PHE A 301 -15.35 -16.65 2.24
CA PHE A 301 -15.61 -15.28 1.80
C PHE A 301 -16.66 -15.16 0.68
N ARG A 302 -17.03 -16.28 0.02
CA ARG A 302 -18.02 -16.28 -1.07
C ARG A 302 -19.46 -16.19 -0.59
N ALA A 303 -19.73 -16.56 0.66
CA ALA A 303 -21.09 -16.64 1.20
C ALA A 303 -21.82 -15.29 1.19
N GLU A 304 -21.08 -14.19 1.41
CA GLU A 304 -21.60 -12.82 1.39
C GLU A 304 -20.69 -11.92 0.54
N PRO A 305 -20.90 -11.87 -0.78
CA PRO A 305 -20.08 -11.06 -1.67
C PRO A 305 -20.29 -9.57 -1.39
N ALA A 306 -19.21 -8.84 -1.16
CA ALA A 306 -19.23 -7.39 -0.96
C ALA A 306 -19.44 -6.66 -2.29
N VAL A 307 -20.39 -5.76 -2.33
CA VAL A 307 -20.63 -4.88 -3.47
C VAL A 307 -19.83 -3.59 -3.28
N PHE A 308 -18.77 -3.42 -4.07
CA PHE A 308 -17.97 -2.21 -4.09
C PHE A 308 -18.66 -1.11 -4.88
N GLU A 309 -19.60 -0.46 -4.21
CA GLU A 309 -20.38 0.67 -4.70
C GLU A 309 -20.41 1.76 -3.62
N TYR A 310 -20.39 3.00 -4.02
CA TYR A 310 -20.62 4.12 -3.13
C TYR A 310 -21.56 5.16 -3.74
N THR A 311 -22.22 5.92 -2.87
CA THR A 311 -23.09 7.04 -3.24
C THR A 311 -22.36 8.34 -2.92
N ILE A 312 -22.29 9.27 -3.87
CA ILE A 312 -21.80 10.63 -3.69
C ILE A 312 -22.88 11.41 -2.95
N LEU A 313 -22.54 11.98 -1.80
CA LEU A 313 -23.53 12.62 -0.93
C LEU A 313 -24.09 13.94 -1.48
N SER A 314 -23.31 14.67 -2.27
CA SER A 314 -23.73 15.94 -2.88
C SER A 314 -24.76 15.77 -3.99
N SER A 315 -24.62 14.73 -4.83
CA SER A 315 -25.45 14.50 -6.01
C SER A 315 -26.45 13.35 -5.87
N GLY A 316 -26.21 12.42 -4.93
CA GLY A 316 -26.94 11.16 -4.85
C GLY A 316 -26.53 10.13 -5.92
N GLU A 317 -25.54 10.44 -6.75
CA GLU A 317 -25.03 9.55 -7.79
C GLU A 317 -24.41 8.31 -7.14
N LYS A 318 -24.71 7.14 -7.70
CA LYS A 318 -24.07 5.87 -7.32
C LYS A 318 -22.96 5.52 -8.30
N ARG A 319 -21.81 5.17 -7.76
CA ARG A 319 -20.65 4.70 -8.53
C ARG A 319 -20.27 3.29 -8.14
N GLN A 320 -20.17 2.43 -9.14
CA GLN A 320 -19.63 1.08 -8.99
C GLN A 320 -18.12 1.10 -9.22
N VAL A 321 -17.37 0.60 -8.28
CA VAL A 321 -15.92 0.44 -8.39
C VAL A 321 -15.61 -0.80 -9.22
N ARG A 322 -14.76 -0.67 -10.23
CA ARG A 322 -14.28 -1.77 -11.09
C ARG A 322 -12.76 -1.77 -11.14
N THR A 323 -12.17 -2.95 -11.27
CA THR A 323 -10.74 -3.09 -11.54
C THR A 323 -10.50 -3.22 -13.04
N LEU A 324 -9.33 -2.82 -13.54
CA LEU A 324 -9.03 -2.95 -14.97
C LEU A 324 -8.95 -4.41 -15.42
N GLU A 325 -8.39 -5.27 -14.58
CA GLU A 325 -8.29 -6.70 -14.83
C GLU A 325 -9.65 -7.41 -14.93
N GLU A 326 -10.69 -6.85 -14.29
CA GLU A 326 -12.06 -7.31 -14.37
C GLU A 326 -12.68 -6.92 -15.73
N ILE A 327 -12.46 -5.68 -16.15
CA ILE A 327 -12.97 -5.13 -17.41
C ILE A 327 -12.36 -5.88 -18.61
N GLU A 328 -11.05 -6.08 -18.61
CA GLU A 328 -10.33 -6.78 -19.67
C GLU A 328 -10.77 -8.25 -19.83
N ASN A 329 -11.08 -8.94 -18.72
CA ASN A 329 -11.57 -10.31 -18.77
C ASN A 329 -13.00 -10.40 -19.34
N THR A 330 -13.86 -9.44 -19.05
CA THR A 330 -15.24 -9.44 -19.56
C THR A 330 -15.27 -9.23 -21.09
N THR A 331 -14.36 -8.40 -21.61
CA THR A 331 -14.28 -8.13 -23.06
C THR A 331 -13.75 -9.34 -23.86
N THR A 332 -12.93 -10.20 -23.24
CA THR A 332 -12.37 -11.40 -23.90
C THR A 332 -13.31 -12.62 -23.83
N GLU A 333 -14.38 -12.58 -23.06
CA GLU A 333 -15.41 -13.64 -23.01
C GLU A 333 -16.56 -13.40 -24.02
N GLU A 334 -16.65 -12.18 -24.56
CA GLU A 334 -17.63 -11.79 -25.57
C GLU A 334 -17.09 -11.89 -27.02
N GLU A 335 -15.79 -12.13 -27.23
CA GLU A 335 -15.15 -12.45 -28.51
C GLU A 335 -14.94 -13.97 -28.68
#